data_5d59a08c8d1db6236d8afbcac06e82ba
#
_entry.id   5d59a08c8d1db6236d8afbcac06e82ba
#
_cell.length_a   1.000
_cell.length_b   1.000
_cell.length_c   1.000
_cell.angle_alpha   90.00
_cell.angle_beta   90.00
_cell.angle_gamma   90.00
#
_symmetry.space_group_name_H-M   'P 1'
#
loop_
_entity.id
_entity.type
_entity.pdbx_description
1 polymer ?
#
loop_
_entity_poly.entity_id
_entity_poly.type
_entity_poly.pdbx_seq_one_letter_code
_entity_poly.pdbx_strand_id
1 'polypeptide(L)'
;MQTASAPVQRILVIKLRHHGDMLLITPVINTLKANYPDAEVDVLLYQETAPMLSRHPGISHIFAMDRAWRKEGTCKRIGHEWHLLKSLRRRRYDLVVNLADQWYSAIVTRFTGARIRIGLDLRKRQSIFWKKCYTLLADTSQELTMHTVEQNLNGLTPLNLPVTDNHVTMACSEED
;
A
#
# COMPACT_ATOMS: atom_id res chain seq x y z
N MET A 1 29.48 -5.55 10.27
CA MET A 1 28.59 -5.05 11.36
C MET A 1 27.21 -4.83 10.74
N GLN A 2 26.32 -5.80 10.91
CA GLN A 2 24.91 -5.58 10.59
C GLN A 2 24.36 -4.60 11.62
N THR A 3 24.11 -3.38 11.23
CA THR A 3 23.30 -2.46 12.02
C THR A 3 21.94 -3.12 12.22
N ALA A 4 21.63 -3.50 13.45
CA ALA A 4 20.34 -4.06 13.81
C ALA A 4 19.25 -3.03 13.42
N SER A 5 18.70 -3.20 12.24
CA SER A 5 17.55 -2.41 11.79
C SER A 5 16.43 -2.69 12.78
N ALA A 6 15.86 -1.66 13.38
CA ALA A 6 14.75 -1.82 14.30
C ALA A 6 13.64 -2.67 13.65
N PRO A 7 12.98 -3.56 14.41
CA PRO A 7 12.00 -4.49 13.85
C PRO A 7 10.87 -3.73 13.17
N VAL A 8 10.38 -4.28 12.06
CA VAL A 8 9.18 -3.76 11.38
C VAL A 8 7.97 -4.28 12.12
N GLN A 9 7.22 -3.39 12.76
CA GLN A 9 6.02 -3.72 13.55
C GLN A 9 4.73 -3.27 12.88
N ARG A 10 4.77 -2.22 12.06
CA ARG A 10 3.59 -1.67 11.39
C ARG A 10 3.88 -1.36 9.94
N ILE A 11 3.07 -1.94 9.09
CA ILE A 11 3.19 -1.86 7.63
C ILE A 11 1.92 -1.24 7.07
N LEU A 12 2.05 -0.31 6.13
CA LEU A 12 0.94 0.21 5.36
C LEU A 12 1.14 -0.16 3.89
N VAL A 13 0.14 -0.80 3.30
CA VAL A 13 0.05 -1.03 1.84
C VAL A 13 -0.95 -0.04 1.25
N ILE A 14 -0.54 0.71 0.24
CA ILE A 14 -1.41 1.69 -0.44
C ILE A 14 -1.72 1.19 -1.84
N LYS A 15 -3.01 0.98 -2.14
CA LYS A 15 -3.49 0.67 -3.48
C LYS A 15 -4.79 1.41 -3.74
N LEU A 16 -4.74 2.41 -4.59
CA LEU A 16 -5.89 3.24 -4.98
C LEU A 16 -6.31 2.89 -6.41
N ARG A 17 -7.00 1.77 -6.58
CA ARG A 17 -7.44 1.22 -7.87
C ARG A 17 -8.87 0.68 -7.80
N HIS A 18 -9.37 0.17 -8.93
CA HIS A 18 -10.72 -0.42 -9.04
C HIS A 18 -10.78 -1.83 -8.42
N HIS A 19 -12.02 -2.36 -8.29
CA HIS A 19 -12.32 -3.60 -7.57
C HIS A 19 -11.44 -4.80 -7.96
N GLY A 20 -11.28 -5.07 -9.25
CA GLY A 20 -10.50 -6.23 -9.73
C GLY A 20 -9.03 -6.20 -9.31
N ASP A 21 -8.43 -5.02 -9.27
CA ASP A 21 -7.03 -4.85 -8.90
C ASP A 21 -6.78 -5.06 -7.39
N MET A 22 -7.82 -5.00 -6.56
CA MET A 22 -7.66 -5.08 -5.11
C MET A 22 -7.37 -6.50 -4.63
N LEU A 23 -7.98 -7.51 -5.24
CA LEU A 23 -7.68 -8.91 -4.91
C LEU A 23 -6.24 -9.29 -5.31
N LEU A 24 -5.71 -8.62 -6.33
CA LEU A 24 -4.36 -8.88 -6.85
C LEU A 24 -3.23 -8.35 -5.94
N ILE A 25 -3.56 -7.69 -4.82
CA ILE A 25 -2.57 -7.32 -3.78
C ILE A 25 -2.49 -8.34 -2.64
N THR A 26 -3.38 -9.33 -2.59
CA THR A 26 -3.36 -10.35 -1.52
C THR A 26 -2.02 -11.10 -1.44
N PRO A 27 -1.34 -11.46 -2.54
CA PRO A 27 0.00 -12.05 -2.49
C PRO A 27 1.04 -11.12 -1.85
N VAL A 28 0.92 -9.80 -2.04
CA VAL A 28 1.79 -8.81 -1.38
C VAL A 28 1.58 -8.85 0.13
N ILE A 29 0.33 -8.88 0.59
CA ILE A 29 -0.02 -8.93 2.00
C ILE A 29 0.47 -10.24 2.62
N ASN A 30 0.25 -11.38 1.93
CA ASN A 30 0.71 -12.70 2.37
C ASN A 30 2.24 -12.74 2.49
N THR A 31 2.96 -12.22 1.50
CA THR A 31 4.43 -12.14 1.53
C THR A 31 4.92 -11.28 2.69
N LEU A 32 4.30 -10.12 2.93
CA LEU A 32 4.64 -9.27 4.06
C LEU A 32 4.38 -9.97 5.40
N LYS A 33 3.24 -10.64 5.55
CA LYS A 33 2.93 -11.40 6.77
C LYS A 33 3.85 -12.60 7.01
N ALA A 34 4.26 -13.29 5.95
CA ALA A 34 5.19 -14.41 6.05
C ALA A 34 6.61 -13.96 6.51
N ASN A 35 7.04 -12.78 6.07
CA ASN A 35 8.36 -12.25 6.43
C ASN A 35 8.35 -11.41 7.72
N TYR A 36 7.19 -10.85 8.09
CA TYR A 36 6.97 -10.05 9.30
C TYR A 36 5.73 -10.56 10.04
N PRO A 37 5.77 -11.78 10.64
CA PRO A 37 4.58 -12.43 11.20
C PRO A 37 3.93 -11.62 12.33
N ASP A 38 4.71 -10.92 13.13
CA ASP A 38 4.25 -10.10 14.25
C ASP A 38 3.82 -8.69 13.85
N ALA A 39 4.08 -8.28 12.60
CA ALA A 39 3.73 -6.94 12.16
C ALA A 39 2.23 -6.81 11.87
N GLU A 40 1.66 -5.67 12.26
CA GLU A 40 0.33 -5.25 11.82
C GLU A 40 0.43 -4.74 10.38
N VAL A 41 -0.42 -5.27 9.49
CA VAL A 41 -0.51 -4.83 8.09
C VAL A 41 -1.83 -4.11 7.90
N ASP A 42 -1.75 -2.81 7.65
CA ASP A 42 -2.89 -1.97 7.31
C ASP A 42 -2.93 -1.71 5.81
N VAL A 43 -4.12 -1.46 5.28
CA VAL A 43 -4.31 -1.15 3.85
C VAL A 43 -5.04 0.17 3.69
N LEU A 44 -4.55 1.03 2.79
CA LEU A 44 -5.26 2.23 2.33
C LEU A 44 -5.80 1.98 0.92
N LEU A 45 -7.12 2.11 0.77
CA LEU A 45 -7.83 1.82 -0.47
C LEU A 45 -9.03 2.78 -0.66
N TYR A 46 -9.72 2.66 -1.79
CA TYR A 46 -11.00 3.35 -1.98
C TYR A 46 -12.13 2.63 -1.26
N GLN A 47 -13.04 3.40 -0.65
CA GLN A 47 -14.15 2.88 0.16
C GLN A 47 -14.99 1.83 -0.57
N GLU A 48 -15.28 2.05 -1.85
CA GLU A 48 -16.04 1.12 -2.67
C GLU A 48 -15.34 -0.24 -2.85
N THR A 49 -14.03 -0.32 -2.63
CA THR A 49 -13.25 -1.56 -2.77
C THR A 49 -12.97 -2.27 -1.44
N ALA A 50 -13.29 -1.65 -0.31
CA ALA A 50 -13.05 -2.20 1.02
C ALA A 50 -13.67 -3.59 1.27
N PRO A 51 -14.88 -3.90 0.78
CA PRO A 51 -15.49 -5.23 0.99
C PRO A 51 -14.63 -6.39 0.46
N MET A 52 -13.84 -6.16 -0.60
CA MET A 52 -13.00 -7.19 -1.22
C MET A 52 -11.90 -7.72 -0.33
N LEU A 53 -11.41 -6.90 0.61
CA LEU A 53 -10.31 -7.22 1.50
C LEU A 53 -10.72 -7.28 2.98
N SER A 54 -11.97 -6.95 3.30
CA SER A 54 -12.46 -6.81 4.68
C SER A 54 -12.32 -8.07 5.54
N ARG A 55 -12.29 -9.24 4.93
CA ARG A 55 -12.16 -10.54 5.61
C ARG A 55 -10.78 -11.17 5.46
N HIS A 56 -9.82 -10.48 4.88
CA HIS A 56 -8.48 -11.04 4.69
C HIS A 56 -7.74 -11.15 6.03
N PRO A 57 -7.33 -12.36 6.46
CA PRO A 57 -6.80 -12.60 7.81
C PRO A 57 -5.46 -11.88 8.07
N GLY A 58 -4.72 -11.55 7.02
CA GLY A 58 -3.45 -10.83 7.13
C GLY A 58 -3.59 -9.31 7.29
N ILE A 59 -4.80 -8.74 7.20
CA ILE A 59 -5.04 -7.30 7.32
C ILE A 59 -5.50 -6.97 8.72
N SER A 60 -4.79 -6.04 9.37
CA SER A 60 -5.12 -5.57 10.72
C SER A 60 -6.14 -4.44 10.70
N HIS A 61 -6.00 -3.49 9.76
CA HIS A 61 -6.92 -2.37 9.62
C HIS A 61 -7.02 -1.88 8.18
N ILE A 62 -8.22 -1.45 7.77
CA ILE A 62 -8.48 -0.86 6.46
C ILE A 62 -8.80 0.62 6.63
N PHE A 63 -8.00 1.47 5.99
CA PHE A 63 -8.28 2.89 5.81
C PHE A 63 -8.96 3.09 4.47
N ALA A 64 -10.16 3.61 4.50
CA ALA A 64 -10.98 3.83 3.31
C ALA A 64 -11.01 5.31 2.92
N MET A 65 -10.70 5.60 1.66
CA MET A 65 -10.84 6.93 1.08
C MET A 65 -12.09 6.97 0.21
N ASP A 66 -13.04 7.84 0.56
CA ASP A 66 -14.24 8.03 -0.25
C ASP A 66 -13.98 9.01 -1.40
N ARG A 67 -14.24 8.57 -2.62
CA ARG A 67 -14.15 9.40 -3.82
C ARG A 67 -15.21 10.50 -3.86
N ALA A 68 -16.31 10.31 -3.15
CA ALA A 68 -17.38 11.29 -3.05
C ALA A 68 -16.93 12.60 -2.40
N TRP A 69 -15.89 12.59 -1.54
CA TRP A 69 -15.32 13.80 -0.95
C TRP A 69 -14.95 14.87 -1.97
N ARG A 70 -14.61 14.47 -3.20
CA ARG A 70 -14.30 15.40 -4.30
C ARG A 70 -15.51 16.25 -4.72
N LYS A 71 -16.72 15.78 -4.43
CA LYS A 71 -17.99 16.45 -4.79
C LYS A 71 -18.52 17.34 -3.67
N GLU A 72 -18.02 17.23 -2.45
CA GLU A 72 -18.56 17.90 -1.26
C GLU A 72 -18.06 19.34 -1.05
N GLY A 73 -17.32 19.90 -1.98
CA GLY A 73 -16.70 21.22 -1.83
C GLY A 73 -15.34 21.18 -1.13
N THR A 74 -14.52 22.20 -1.41
CA THR A 74 -13.08 22.18 -1.06
C THR A 74 -12.82 22.08 0.43
N CYS A 75 -13.56 22.79 1.26
CA CYS A 75 -13.32 22.83 2.72
C CYS A 75 -13.62 21.49 3.39
N LYS A 76 -14.75 20.85 3.05
CA LYS A 76 -15.11 19.54 3.60
C LYS A 76 -14.14 18.45 3.15
N ARG A 77 -13.79 18.45 1.86
CA ARG A 77 -12.79 17.56 1.31
C ARG A 77 -11.48 17.65 2.05
N ILE A 78 -10.93 18.85 2.27
CA ILE A 78 -9.69 19.06 3.02
C ILE A 78 -9.81 18.51 4.44
N GLY A 79 -10.95 18.71 5.10
CA GLY A 79 -11.21 18.17 6.43
C GLY A 79 -11.11 16.63 6.47
N HIS A 80 -11.77 15.94 5.54
CA HIS A 80 -11.72 14.47 5.43
C HIS A 80 -10.32 13.95 5.12
N GLU A 81 -9.66 14.55 4.14
CA GLU A 81 -8.29 14.18 3.76
C GLU A 81 -7.31 14.40 4.93
N TRP A 82 -7.45 15.53 5.65
CA TRP A 82 -6.63 15.83 6.83
C TRP A 82 -6.85 14.85 7.98
N HIS A 83 -8.11 14.48 8.23
CA HIS A 83 -8.43 13.48 9.26
C HIS A 83 -7.81 12.12 8.92
N LEU A 84 -7.91 11.67 7.66
CA LEU A 84 -7.29 10.45 7.18
C LEU A 84 -5.77 10.49 7.35
N LEU A 85 -5.12 11.56 6.89
CA LEU A 85 -3.67 11.74 7.03
C LEU A 85 -3.22 11.70 8.49
N LYS A 86 -3.95 12.39 9.37
CA LYS A 86 -3.66 12.40 10.81
C LYS A 86 -3.80 11.00 11.44
N SER A 87 -4.81 10.25 11.03
CA SER A 87 -5.01 8.86 11.47
C SER A 87 -3.87 7.95 11.03
N LEU A 88 -3.46 8.03 9.77
CA LEU A 88 -2.32 7.28 9.25
C LEU A 88 -1.02 7.64 9.98
N ARG A 89 -0.77 8.93 10.22
CA ARG A 89 0.45 9.35 10.93
C ARG A 89 0.50 8.89 12.39
N ARG A 90 -0.65 8.80 13.05
CA ARG A 90 -0.74 8.31 14.45
C ARG A 90 -0.38 6.84 14.58
N ARG A 91 -0.55 6.05 13.52
CA ARG A 91 -0.18 4.63 13.49
C ARG A 91 1.33 4.41 13.55
N ARG A 92 2.15 5.40 13.20
CA ARG A 92 3.63 5.33 13.23
C ARG A 92 4.17 4.11 12.47
N TYR A 93 3.89 4.06 11.18
CA TYR A 93 4.36 2.97 10.31
C TYR A 93 5.89 2.94 10.22
N ASP A 94 6.45 1.75 10.24
CA ASP A 94 7.87 1.49 9.97
C ASP A 94 8.14 1.35 8.47
N LEU A 95 7.18 0.71 7.78
CA LEU A 95 7.24 0.40 6.35
C LEU A 95 5.95 0.84 5.67
N VAL A 96 6.09 1.53 4.55
CA VAL A 96 4.98 1.82 3.63
C VAL A 96 5.32 1.30 2.24
N VAL A 97 4.42 0.52 1.67
CA VAL A 97 4.50 0.01 0.30
C VAL A 97 3.40 0.68 -0.53
N ASN A 98 3.77 1.61 -1.39
CA ASN A 98 2.83 2.31 -2.26
C ASN A 98 2.83 1.70 -3.65
N LEU A 99 1.76 0.98 -3.97
CA LEU A 99 1.50 0.34 -5.27
C LEU A 99 0.58 1.19 -6.16
N ALA A 100 0.37 2.44 -5.81
CA ALA A 100 -0.45 3.37 -6.56
C ALA A 100 0.42 4.39 -7.31
N ASP A 101 -0.11 4.95 -8.41
CA ASP A 101 0.59 5.84 -9.32
C ASP A 101 0.12 7.31 -9.25
N GLN A 102 -0.76 7.63 -8.30
CA GLN A 102 -1.29 8.97 -8.13
C GLN A 102 -0.39 9.84 -7.24
N TRP A 103 -0.32 11.14 -7.54
CA TRP A 103 0.38 12.12 -6.71
C TRP A 103 -0.12 12.13 -5.26
N TYR A 104 -1.43 11.96 -5.07
CA TYR A 104 -2.01 11.90 -3.74
C TYR A 104 -1.41 10.78 -2.88
N SER A 105 -1.26 9.58 -3.45
CA SER A 105 -0.68 8.45 -2.73
C SER A 105 0.79 8.68 -2.36
N ALA A 106 1.56 9.36 -3.20
CA ALA A 106 2.95 9.73 -2.90
C ALA A 106 3.03 10.72 -1.73
N ILE A 107 2.17 11.74 -1.72
CA ILE A 107 2.08 12.71 -0.63
C ILE A 107 1.67 12.01 0.67
N VAL A 108 0.66 11.14 0.64
CA VAL A 108 0.25 10.33 1.79
C VAL A 108 1.42 9.51 2.31
N THR A 109 2.12 8.80 1.43
CA THR A 109 3.30 8.00 1.79
C THR A 109 4.35 8.84 2.51
N ARG A 110 4.65 10.02 1.97
CA ARG A 110 5.63 10.95 2.60
C ARG A 110 5.15 11.45 3.96
N PHE A 111 3.85 11.73 4.08
CA PHE A 111 3.25 12.28 5.30
C PHE A 111 3.20 11.26 6.45
N THR A 112 3.12 9.96 6.17
CA THR A 112 3.17 8.92 7.23
C THR A 112 4.41 9.05 8.10
N GLY A 113 5.51 9.55 7.54
CA GLY A 113 6.79 9.65 8.22
C GLY A 113 7.48 8.30 8.45
N ALA A 114 7.04 7.24 7.77
CA ALA A 114 7.65 5.93 7.87
C ALA A 114 9.14 5.96 7.49
N ARG A 115 9.92 5.14 8.19
CA ARG A 115 11.36 5.02 7.96
C ARG A 115 11.66 4.45 6.58
N ILE A 116 10.92 3.42 6.17
CA ILE A 116 11.04 2.79 4.85
C ILE A 116 9.77 3.11 4.06
N ARG A 117 9.93 3.76 2.93
CA ARG A 117 8.83 4.12 2.03
C ARG A 117 9.18 3.67 0.63
N ILE A 118 8.48 2.64 0.16
CA ILE A 118 8.67 2.07 -1.17
C ILE A 118 7.63 2.62 -2.12
N GLY A 119 8.07 3.03 -3.29
CA GLY A 119 7.21 3.40 -4.40
C GLY A 119 7.66 2.75 -5.69
N LEU A 120 6.96 3.05 -6.77
CA LEU A 120 7.26 2.54 -8.10
C LEU A 120 8.04 3.58 -8.90
N ASP A 121 9.13 3.17 -9.56
CA ASP A 121 9.88 4.03 -10.51
C ASP A 121 9.15 4.07 -11.87
N LEU A 122 8.10 4.86 -11.91
CA LEU A 122 7.23 4.96 -13.09
C LEU A 122 7.81 5.92 -14.11
N ARG A 123 7.89 5.50 -15.39
CA ARG A 123 8.35 6.35 -16.51
C ARG A 123 7.62 7.71 -16.61
N LYS A 124 6.33 7.74 -16.26
CA LYS A 124 5.49 8.96 -16.23
C LYS A 124 5.71 9.85 -15.00
N ARG A 125 6.51 9.41 -14.01
CA ARG A 125 6.70 10.06 -12.70
C ARG A 125 8.17 10.30 -12.38
N GLN A 126 8.93 10.85 -13.32
CA GLN A 126 10.38 11.10 -13.16
C GLN A 126 10.72 12.39 -12.40
N SER A 127 9.71 13.09 -11.86
CA SER A 127 9.94 14.31 -11.07
C SER A 127 10.74 14.02 -9.79
N ILE A 128 11.68 14.91 -9.46
CA ILE A 128 12.46 14.87 -8.22
C ILE A 128 11.53 14.86 -6.98
N PHE A 129 10.40 15.58 -7.04
CA PHE A 129 9.42 15.61 -5.96
C PHE A 129 8.75 14.25 -5.75
N TRP A 130 8.43 13.53 -6.83
CA TRP A 130 7.93 12.17 -6.74
C TRP A 130 8.94 11.27 -6.03
N LYS A 131 10.17 11.26 -6.50
CA LYS A 131 11.25 10.42 -5.95
C LYS A 131 11.54 10.72 -4.48
N LYS A 132 11.47 11.99 -4.06
CA LYS A 132 11.66 12.40 -2.66
C LYS A 132 10.56 11.92 -1.70
N CYS A 133 9.39 11.51 -2.20
CA CYS A 133 8.36 10.92 -1.35
C CYS A 133 8.73 9.54 -0.84
N TYR A 134 9.66 8.86 -1.49
CA TYR A 134 10.07 7.50 -1.21
C TYR A 134 11.53 7.43 -0.73
N THR A 135 11.86 6.37 0.00
CA THR A 135 13.24 6.03 0.37
C THR A 135 13.83 4.99 -0.58
N LEU A 136 12.97 4.15 -1.14
CA LEU A 136 13.31 3.11 -2.10
C LEU A 136 12.32 3.14 -3.25
N LEU A 137 12.77 2.82 -4.46
CA LEU A 137 11.95 2.72 -5.65
C LEU A 137 12.11 1.32 -6.26
N ALA A 138 11.00 0.65 -6.53
CA ALA A 138 10.99 -0.59 -7.29
C ALA A 138 11.06 -0.30 -8.79
N ASP A 139 11.92 -0.99 -9.50
CA ASP A 139 12.06 -0.86 -10.95
C ASP A 139 10.83 -1.41 -11.66
N THR A 140 10.23 -0.60 -12.53
CA THR A 140 9.05 -0.97 -13.33
C THR A 140 9.38 -1.15 -14.82
N SER A 141 10.64 -1.28 -15.17
CA SER A 141 11.08 -1.39 -16.58
C SER A 141 10.44 -2.56 -17.34
N GLN A 142 10.11 -3.64 -16.66
CA GLN A 142 9.49 -4.85 -17.22
C GLN A 142 7.97 -4.93 -16.99
N GLU A 143 7.35 -3.88 -16.43
CA GLU A 143 5.92 -3.88 -16.03
C GLU A 143 4.96 -4.22 -17.19
N LEU A 144 5.30 -3.85 -18.43
CA LEU A 144 4.48 -4.11 -19.62
C LEU A 144 4.36 -5.59 -19.99
N THR A 145 5.26 -6.43 -19.51
CA THR A 145 5.30 -7.88 -19.80
C THR A 145 4.84 -8.73 -18.62
N MET A 146 4.61 -8.13 -17.46
CA MET A 146 4.22 -8.81 -16.22
C MET A 146 2.72 -8.80 -16.00
N HIS A 147 2.21 -9.88 -15.42
CA HIS A 147 0.86 -9.89 -14.87
C HIS A 147 0.72 -8.92 -13.69
N THR A 148 -0.48 -8.39 -13.46
CA THR A 148 -0.73 -7.40 -12.38
C THR A 148 -0.31 -7.91 -11.00
N VAL A 149 -0.43 -9.21 -10.72
CA VAL A 149 0.06 -9.81 -9.47
C VAL A 149 1.58 -9.66 -9.36
N GLU A 150 2.30 -9.99 -10.43
CA GLU A 150 3.76 -9.87 -10.47
C GLU A 150 4.21 -8.41 -10.37
N GLN A 151 3.47 -7.48 -11.02
CA GLN A 151 3.71 -6.04 -10.89
C GLN A 151 3.57 -5.57 -9.44
N ASN A 152 2.54 -6.06 -8.72
CA ASN A 152 2.35 -5.72 -7.31
C ASN A 152 3.47 -6.30 -6.43
N LEU A 153 3.86 -7.57 -6.65
CA LEU A 153 4.96 -8.22 -5.94
C LEU A 153 6.31 -7.55 -6.25
N ASN A 154 6.50 -7.07 -7.48
CA ASN A 154 7.69 -6.31 -7.87
C ASN A 154 7.87 -5.05 -6.98
N GLY A 155 6.78 -4.49 -6.45
CA GLY A 155 6.85 -3.42 -5.45
C GLY A 155 7.60 -3.79 -4.17
N LEU A 156 7.81 -5.08 -3.88
CA LEU A 156 8.58 -5.56 -2.73
C LEU A 156 10.05 -5.85 -3.04
N THR A 157 10.48 -5.82 -4.31
CA THR A 157 11.87 -6.15 -4.71
C THR A 157 12.94 -5.36 -3.94
N PRO A 158 12.75 -4.06 -3.60
CA PRO A 158 13.74 -3.33 -2.83
C PRO A 158 13.99 -3.88 -1.41
N LEU A 159 13.09 -4.73 -0.90
CA LEU A 159 13.23 -5.38 0.40
C LEU A 159 13.99 -6.71 0.33
N ASN A 160 14.22 -7.26 -0.87
CA ASN A 160 14.82 -8.58 -1.08
C ASN A 160 14.14 -9.70 -0.27
N LEU A 161 12.81 -9.62 -0.13
CA LEU A 161 12.04 -10.62 0.60
C LEU A 161 11.78 -11.84 -0.27
N PRO A 162 11.87 -13.07 0.29
CA PRO A 162 11.41 -14.25 -0.42
C PRO A 162 9.89 -14.15 -0.64
N VAL A 163 9.47 -14.28 -1.90
CA VAL A 163 8.04 -14.34 -2.27
C VAL A 163 7.54 -15.72 -1.88
N THR A 164 6.56 -15.75 -0.98
CA THR A 164 6.04 -17.00 -0.40
C THR A 164 4.86 -17.57 -1.16
N ASP A 165 4.08 -16.72 -1.83
CA ASP A 165 2.86 -17.17 -2.51
C ASP A 165 2.46 -16.18 -3.62
N ASN A 166 2.19 -16.71 -4.80
CA ASN A 166 1.66 -15.96 -5.95
C ASN A 166 0.14 -16.12 -6.10
N HIS A 167 -0.52 -16.87 -5.20
CA HIS A 167 -1.95 -17.12 -5.29
C HIS A 167 -2.77 -15.97 -4.73
N VAL A 168 -3.81 -15.60 -5.49
CA VAL A 168 -4.81 -14.63 -5.04
C VAL A 168 -5.74 -15.34 -4.05
N THR A 169 -5.80 -14.85 -2.82
CA THR A 169 -6.70 -15.37 -1.79
C THR A 169 -7.96 -14.52 -1.69
N MET A 170 -9.12 -15.18 -1.81
CA MET A 170 -10.42 -14.58 -1.59
C MET A 170 -11.05 -15.26 -0.36
N ALA A 171 -11.30 -14.49 0.69
CA ALA A 171 -12.06 -15.01 1.81
C ALA A 171 -13.56 -14.95 1.48
N CYS A 172 -14.10 -16.06 0.97
CA CYS A 172 -15.55 -16.23 0.79
C CYS A 172 -16.18 -16.67 2.12
N SER A 173 -17.39 -16.18 2.42
CA SER A 173 -18.22 -16.80 3.45
C SER A 173 -18.83 -18.07 2.88
N GLU A 174 -18.83 -19.16 3.63
CA GLU A 174 -19.57 -20.38 3.32
C GLU A 174 -21.09 -20.25 3.57
N GLU A 175 -21.62 -19.04 3.62
CA GLU A 175 -23.06 -18.79 3.77
C GLU A 175 -23.53 -17.96 2.58
N ASP A 176 -23.91 -18.67 1.50
CA ASP A 176 -24.98 -18.33 0.55
C ASP A 176 -25.46 -19.62 -0.14
#